data_fd655da7963b72174aa241efa731d811
#
_entry.id   fd655da7963b72174aa241efa731d811
#
_cell.length_a   1.000
_cell.length_b   1.000
_cell.length_c   1.000
_cell.angle_alpha   90.00
_cell.angle_beta   90.00
_cell.angle_gamma   90.00
#
_symmetry.space_group_name_H-M   'P 1'
#
loop_
_entity.id
_entity.type
_entity.pdbx_description
1 polymer ?
#
loop_
_entity_poly.entity_id
_entity_poly.type
_entity_poly.pdbx_seq_one_letter_code
_entity_poly.pdbx_strand_id
1 'polypeptide(L)'
;MSEQEKVFVVVDPTASEHIALQRAIITARFRTPSPTFYIFVGVDSESVDTRATNDALFKNSQWFEDEIHAPLRKEGLDYKIEISWSSEWQRSILKSANSFGADLILLPIPKKKKNALRFTFSESKWKVLKKAACPVILVRPGAAEQRKTILAAVNFQAIGTQQKLLNANILAHGKWLAENYGADLHVVNAYIDSMHYPDRGNLAKEAGLPSKNIHVVKGYTDEAVADTAKKLSADLVIMGTL
;
A
#
# COMPACT_ATOMS: atom_id res chain seq x y z
N MET A 1 2.12 25.87 -6.04
CA MET A 1 2.94 25.13 -5.03
C MET A 1 2.26 23.79 -4.84
N SER A 2 2.92 22.67 -5.11
CA SER A 2 2.35 21.35 -4.80
C SER A 2 2.17 21.26 -3.28
N GLU A 3 0.98 20.91 -2.84
CA GLU A 3 0.68 20.69 -1.43
C GLU A 3 1.55 19.53 -0.92
N GLN A 4 2.12 19.66 0.27
CA GLN A 4 3.00 18.63 0.86
C GLN A 4 2.18 17.38 1.17
N GLU A 5 2.60 16.22 0.64
CA GLU A 5 1.92 14.93 0.82
C GLU A 5 1.87 14.56 2.31
N LYS A 6 0.72 14.11 2.79
CA LYS A 6 0.48 13.67 4.17
C LYS A 6 0.39 12.16 4.25
N VAL A 7 1.41 11.55 4.81
CA VAL A 7 1.54 10.09 4.87
C VAL A 7 1.28 9.57 6.28
N PHE A 8 0.25 8.73 6.40
CA PHE A 8 -0.10 8.07 7.66
C PHE A 8 0.56 6.69 7.73
N VAL A 9 1.31 6.44 8.80
CA VAL A 9 2.15 5.25 8.95
C VAL A 9 1.71 4.45 10.15
N VAL A 10 1.29 3.20 9.93
CA VAL A 10 0.90 2.31 11.02
C VAL A 10 2.10 1.50 11.48
N VAL A 11 2.38 1.57 12.78
CA VAL A 11 3.46 0.85 13.45
C VAL A 11 2.86 -0.09 14.49
N ASP A 12 3.15 -1.38 14.35
CA ASP A 12 2.83 -2.39 15.35
C ASP A 12 4.02 -2.51 16.32
N PRO A 13 3.88 -2.11 17.60
CA PRO A 13 4.97 -2.15 18.56
C PRO A 13 5.38 -3.57 18.95
N THR A 14 4.57 -4.58 18.64
CA THR A 14 4.90 -6.00 18.90
C THR A 14 5.77 -6.63 17.80
N ALA A 15 5.87 -5.97 16.65
CA ALA A 15 6.70 -6.45 15.55
C ALA A 15 8.19 -6.21 15.82
N SER A 16 9.03 -7.14 15.36
CA SER A 16 10.50 -7.02 15.44
C SER A 16 11.09 -6.07 14.39
N GLU A 17 10.33 -5.75 13.36
CA GLU A 17 10.74 -4.86 12.26
C GLU A 17 9.58 -3.91 11.93
N HIS A 18 9.84 -2.62 11.87
CA HIS A 18 8.83 -1.59 11.57
C HIS A 18 8.83 -1.25 10.08
N ILE A 19 8.44 -2.25 9.24
CA ILE A 19 8.52 -2.20 7.77
C ILE A 19 7.74 -1.05 7.14
N ALA A 20 6.61 -0.63 7.73
CA ALA A 20 5.85 0.52 7.24
C ALA A 20 6.62 1.83 7.49
N LEU A 21 7.27 1.98 8.65
CA LEU A 21 8.12 3.12 8.96
C LEU A 21 9.36 3.16 8.06
N GLN A 22 10.02 2.02 7.85
CA GLN A 22 11.13 1.92 6.91
C GLN A 22 10.69 2.34 5.50
N ARG A 23 9.51 1.91 5.06
CA ARG A 23 8.95 2.31 3.76
C ARG A 23 8.62 3.81 3.71
N ALA A 24 8.14 4.40 4.80
CA ALA A 24 7.89 5.83 4.89
C ALA A 24 9.18 6.64 4.67
N ILE A 25 10.25 6.25 5.34
CA ILE A 25 11.58 6.87 5.21
C ILE A 25 12.09 6.76 3.76
N ILE A 26 12.00 5.56 3.16
CA ILE A 26 12.38 5.36 1.75
C ILE A 26 11.51 6.23 0.84
N THR A 27 10.20 6.28 1.07
CA THR A 27 9.28 7.10 0.26
C THR A 27 9.66 8.59 0.31
N ALA A 28 10.06 9.11 1.46
CA ALA A 28 10.48 10.49 1.61
C ALA A 28 11.65 10.87 0.70
N ARG A 29 12.59 9.96 0.49
CA ARG A 29 13.77 10.18 -0.37
C ARG A 29 13.41 10.36 -1.85
N PHE A 30 12.24 9.88 -2.27
CA PHE A 30 11.74 9.98 -3.65
C PHE A 30 10.62 11.01 -3.82
N ARG A 31 10.44 11.92 -2.85
CA ARG A 31 9.42 12.96 -2.88
C ARG A 31 10.02 14.34 -2.72
N THR A 32 9.55 15.28 -3.53
CA THR A 32 9.90 16.70 -3.43
C THR A 32 8.64 17.54 -3.59
N PRO A 33 8.19 18.26 -2.55
CA PRO A 33 8.74 18.33 -1.20
C PRO A 33 8.62 17.01 -0.42
N SER A 34 9.43 16.84 0.63
CA SER A 34 9.35 15.69 1.53
C SER A 34 7.99 15.65 2.22
N PRO A 35 7.35 14.47 2.34
CA PRO A 35 6.06 14.33 3.01
C PRO A 35 6.10 14.69 4.50
N THR A 36 4.95 15.07 5.04
CA THR A 36 4.74 15.11 6.50
C THR A 36 4.16 13.77 6.95
N PHE A 37 4.69 13.22 8.04
CA PHE A 37 4.30 11.90 8.54
C PHE A 37 3.43 11.98 9.79
N TYR A 38 2.46 11.07 9.88
CA TYR A 38 1.71 10.78 11.10
C TYR A 38 1.94 9.31 11.48
N ILE A 39 2.70 9.09 12.54
CA ILE A 39 3.09 7.76 13.00
C ILE A 39 2.05 7.29 14.03
N PHE A 40 1.24 6.34 13.64
CA PHE A 40 0.24 5.72 14.49
C PHE A 40 0.80 4.42 15.08
N VAL A 41 1.08 4.43 16.37
CA VAL A 41 1.57 3.27 17.11
C VAL A 41 0.38 2.60 17.78
N GLY A 42 0.03 1.41 17.32
CA GLY A 42 -1.14 0.70 17.83
C GLY A 42 -1.13 -0.79 17.52
N VAL A 43 -1.78 -1.56 18.37
CA VAL A 43 -1.83 -3.02 18.31
C VAL A 43 -3.15 -3.45 17.68
N ASP A 44 -3.06 -4.31 16.64
CA ASP A 44 -4.21 -5.02 16.10
C ASP A 44 -4.51 -6.23 17.00
N SER A 45 -5.52 -6.12 17.85
CA SER A 45 -5.91 -7.17 18.80
C SER A 45 -6.27 -8.51 18.14
N GLU A 46 -6.67 -8.50 16.85
CA GLU A 46 -6.93 -9.72 16.08
C GLU A 46 -5.63 -10.43 15.64
N SER A 47 -4.53 -9.69 15.61
CA SER A 47 -3.23 -10.18 15.15
C SER A 47 -2.28 -10.56 16.27
N VAL A 48 -2.60 -10.21 17.51
CA VAL A 48 -1.75 -10.39 18.69
C VAL A 48 -2.17 -11.62 19.47
N ASP A 49 -1.19 -12.38 19.95
CA ASP A 49 -1.43 -13.36 21.01
C ASP A 49 -1.76 -12.60 22.30
N THR A 50 -3.01 -12.64 22.72
CA THR A 50 -3.50 -12.01 23.96
C THR A 50 -2.84 -12.55 25.23
N ARG A 51 -2.03 -13.60 25.11
CA ARG A 51 -1.19 -14.15 26.19
C ARG A 51 0.20 -13.50 26.25
N ALA A 52 0.52 -12.60 25.29
CA ALA A 52 1.77 -11.87 25.33
C ALA A 52 1.86 -11.01 26.59
N THR A 53 3.05 -10.92 27.16
CA THR A 53 3.30 -10.08 28.33
C THR A 53 3.08 -8.61 27.98
N ASN A 54 2.65 -7.80 28.97
CA ASN A 54 2.41 -6.37 28.78
C ASN A 54 3.65 -5.63 28.21
N ASP A 55 4.86 -6.09 28.50
CA ASP A 55 6.11 -5.52 28.01
C ASP A 55 6.23 -5.55 26.46
N ALA A 56 5.57 -6.50 25.81
CA ALA A 56 5.50 -6.54 24.35
C ALA A 56 4.55 -5.46 23.78
N LEU A 57 3.55 -5.06 24.56
CA LEU A 57 2.50 -4.12 24.15
C LEU A 57 2.84 -2.67 24.55
N PHE A 58 3.40 -2.46 25.74
CA PHE A 58 3.72 -1.16 26.30
C PHE A 58 5.22 -0.88 26.15
N LYS A 59 5.56 -0.01 25.24
CA LYS A 59 6.95 0.38 24.99
C LYS A 59 7.35 1.56 25.89
N ASN A 60 8.59 1.52 26.36
CA ASN A 60 9.17 2.62 27.13
C ASN A 60 9.67 3.76 26.22
N SER A 61 10.07 4.88 26.81
CA SER A 61 10.58 6.04 26.07
C SER A 61 11.84 5.73 25.23
N GLN A 62 12.68 4.81 25.70
CA GLN A 62 13.88 4.41 24.97
C GLN A 62 13.53 3.70 23.67
N TRP A 63 12.53 2.83 23.67
CA TRP A 63 12.04 2.18 22.46
C TRP A 63 11.53 3.21 21.44
N PHE A 64 10.75 4.21 21.88
CA PHE A 64 10.29 5.28 20.99
C PHE A 64 11.45 6.07 20.42
N GLU A 65 12.47 6.35 21.24
CA GLU A 65 13.67 7.03 20.77
C GLU A 65 14.39 6.23 19.70
N ASP A 66 14.67 4.95 19.96
CA ASP A 66 15.50 4.12 19.08
C ASP A 66 14.76 3.72 17.79
N GLU A 67 13.49 3.34 17.91
CA GLU A 67 12.74 2.74 16.79
C GLU A 67 11.94 3.77 15.97
N ILE A 68 11.60 4.93 16.53
CA ILE A 68 10.76 5.92 15.86
C ILE A 68 11.50 7.26 15.68
N HIS A 69 11.94 7.87 16.79
CA HIS A 69 12.47 9.24 16.75
C HIS A 69 13.82 9.34 16.06
N ALA A 70 14.78 8.50 16.42
CA ALA A 70 16.13 8.57 15.86
C ALA A 70 16.15 8.30 14.35
N PRO A 71 15.46 7.28 13.79
CA PRO A 71 15.39 7.07 12.35
C PRO A 71 14.79 8.26 11.58
N LEU A 72 13.70 8.85 12.08
CA LEU A 72 13.03 9.96 11.42
C LEU A 72 13.84 11.25 11.47
N ARG A 73 14.45 11.56 12.62
CA ARG A 73 15.33 12.72 12.79
C ARG A 73 16.59 12.63 11.93
N LYS A 74 17.16 11.44 11.79
CA LYS A 74 18.33 11.21 10.93
C LYS A 74 18.07 11.64 9.48
N GLU A 75 16.85 11.49 9.02
CA GLU A 75 16.43 11.87 7.65
C GLU A 75 15.83 13.30 7.61
N GLY A 76 15.77 14.01 8.73
CA GLY A 76 15.23 15.38 8.81
C GLY A 76 13.73 15.46 8.49
N LEU A 77 12.96 14.44 8.83
CA LEU A 77 11.55 14.33 8.48
C LEU A 77 10.65 14.96 9.51
N ASP A 78 9.59 15.67 9.04
CA ASP A 78 8.53 16.19 9.91
C ASP A 78 7.52 15.09 10.23
N TYR A 79 7.22 14.92 11.52
CA TYR A 79 6.27 13.89 11.94
C TYR A 79 5.53 14.23 13.24
N LYS A 80 4.37 13.59 13.40
CA LYS A 80 3.61 13.53 14.67
C LYS A 80 3.45 12.06 15.07
N ILE A 81 3.31 11.80 16.38
CA ILE A 81 3.06 10.43 16.88
C ILE A 81 1.73 10.42 17.64
N GLU A 82 0.96 9.35 17.39
CA GLU A 82 -0.21 8.97 18.18
C GLU A 82 0.00 7.55 18.70
N ILE A 83 -0.27 7.32 19.97
CA ILE A 83 -0.28 5.99 20.58
C ILE A 83 -1.74 5.62 20.84
N SER A 84 -2.18 4.49 20.30
CA SER A 84 -3.56 4.03 20.43
C SER A 84 -3.66 2.66 21.08
N TRP A 85 -4.46 2.58 22.12
CA TRP A 85 -4.76 1.37 22.89
C TRP A 85 -6.24 0.98 22.71
N SER A 86 -6.69 0.91 21.49
CA SER A 86 -8.10 0.63 21.18
C SER A 86 -8.32 -0.83 20.78
N SER A 87 -9.36 -1.46 21.32
CA SER A 87 -9.86 -2.74 20.83
C SER A 87 -10.44 -2.65 19.40
N GLU A 88 -10.80 -1.45 18.96
CA GLU A 88 -11.25 -1.15 17.58
C GLU A 88 -10.13 -0.48 16.78
N TRP A 89 -8.99 -1.15 16.69
CA TRP A 89 -7.77 -0.68 16.04
C TRP A 89 -8.01 -0.07 14.65
N GLN A 90 -8.79 -0.75 13.79
CA GLN A 90 -9.12 -0.28 12.45
C GLN A 90 -9.93 1.04 12.46
N ARG A 91 -10.80 1.22 13.45
CA ARG A 91 -11.61 2.43 13.58
C ARG A 91 -10.74 3.61 14.02
N SER A 92 -9.81 3.37 14.93
CA SER A 92 -8.85 4.38 15.38
C SER A 92 -7.96 4.84 14.21
N ILE A 93 -7.41 3.91 13.42
CA ILE A 93 -6.63 4.23 12.21
C ILE A 93 -7.44 5.12 11.25
N LEU A 94 -8.65 4.70 10.89
CA LEU A 94 -9.47 5.44 9.94
C LEU A 94 -9.83 6.84 10.44
N LYS A 95 -10.15 6.96 11.74
CA LYS A 95 -10.47 8.25 12.37
C LYS A 95 -9.24 9.17 12.37
N SER A 96 -8.10 8.67 12.83
CA SER A 96 -6.87 9.47 12.93
C SER A 96 -6.32 9.85 11.56
N ALA A 97 -6.32 8.92 10.59
CA ALA A 97 -5.91 9.19 9.22
C ALA A 97 -6.80 10.27 8.57
N ASN A 98 -8.12 10.18 8.74
CA ASN A 98 -9.05 11.18 8.22
C ASN A 98 -8.87 12.55 8.90
N SER A 99 -8.68 12.59 10.23
CA SER A 99 -8.45 13.83 10.98
C SER A 99 -7.12 14.49 10.60
N PHE A 100 -6.11 13.71 10.26
CA PHE A 100 -4.83 14.20 9.74
C PHE A 100 -4.95 14.71 8.30
N GLY A 101 -5.99 14.27 7.56
CA GLY A 101 -6.15 14.50 6.13
C GLY A 101 -5.10 13.73 5.33
N ALA A 102 -4.94 12.44 5.64
CA ALA A 102 -3.94 11.60 4.99
C ALA A 102 -4.22 11.43 3.49
N ASP A 103 -3.19 11.60 2.67
CA ASP A 103 -3.19 11.32 1.24
C ASP A 103 -2.80 9.87 0.94
N LEU A 104 -2.15 9.22 1.91
CA LEU A 104 -1.67 7.85 1.82
C LEU A 104 -1.58 7.19 3.20
N ILE A 105 -1.98 5.92 3.30
CA ILE A 105 -1.77 5.07 4.48
C ILE A 105 -0.75 3.97 4.15
N LEU A 106 0.28 3.83 4.98
CA LEU A 106 1.21 2.70 4.95
C LEU A 106 0.84 1.70 6.05
N LEU A 107 0.41 0.50 5.66
CA LEU A 107 -0.06 -0.55 6.55
C LEU A 107 0.87 -1.77 6.49
N PRO A 108 1.50 -2.19 7.60
CA PRO A 108 2.40 -3.34 7.58
C PRO A 108 1.64 -4.65 7.46
N ILE A 109 2.19 -5.59 6.67
CA ILE A 109 1.71 -6.96 6.59
C ILE A 109 2.75 -7.88 7.24
N PRO A 110 2.37 -8.73 8.21
CA PRO A 110 3.31 -9.63 8.85
C PRO A 110 3.91 -10.63 7.86
N LYS A 111 5.11 -11.14 8.16
CA LYS A 111 5.70 -12.27 7.43
C LYS A 111 4.74 -13.46 7.46
N LYS A 112 4.58 -14.14 6.33
CA LYS A 112 3.79 -15.38 6.25
C LYS A 112 4.42 -16.41 7.20
N LYS A 113 3.63 -16.99 8.12
CA LYS A 113 4.10 -18.12 8.93
C LYS A 113 4.49 -19.28 8.01
N LYS A 114 5.63 -19.94 8.25
CA LYS A 114 6.20 -21.00 7.38
C LYS A 114 5.21 -22.11 7.01
N ASN A 115 4.24 -22.39 7.86
CA ASN A 115 3.26 -23.47 7.68
C ASN A 115 1.85 -22.99 7.29
N ALA A 116 1.65 -21.72 6.96
CA ALA A 116 0.35 -21.22 6.53
C ALA A 116 0.14 -21.53 5.04
N LEU A 117 -0.86 -22.37 4.74
CA LEU A 117 -1.26 -22.71 3.36
C LEU A 117 -1.78 -21.47 2.59
N ARG A 118 -2.41 -20.51 3.28
CA ARG A 118 -2.91 -19.25 2.72
C ARG A 118 -2.46 -18.07 3.57
N PHE A 119 -2.31 -16.93 2.93
CA PHE A 119 -2.12 -15.65 3.63
C PHE A 119 -3.47 -15.25 4.24
N THR A 120 -3.57 -15.26 5.56
CA THR A 120 -4.75 -14.77 6.28
C THR A 120 -4.60 -13.27 6.54
N PHE A 121 -5.47 -12.50 5.94
CA PHE A 121 -5.61 -11.08 6.19
C PHE A 121 -6.64 -10.91 7.31
N SER A 122 -6.29 -10.19 8.40
CA SER A 122 -7.24 -9.99 9.49
C SER A 122 -8.45 -9.18 9.01
N GLU A 123 -9.60 -9.38 9.63
CA GLU A 123 -10.82 -8.64 9.29
C GLU A 123 -10.63 -7.13 9.48
N SER A 124 -9.88 -6.74 10.52
CA SER A 124 -9.54 -5.35 10.81
C SER A 124 -8.78 -4.69 9.66
N LYS A 125 -7.80 -5.36 9.04
CA LYS A 125 -7.06 -4.84 7.87
C LYS A 125 -7.96 -4.71 6.63
N TRP A 126 -8.85 -5.68 6.41
CA TRP A 126 -9.87 -5.58 5.35
C TRP A 126 -10.79 -4.38 5.54
N LYS A 127 -11.19 -4.09 6.79
CA LYS A 127 -12.00 -2.91 7.10
C LYS A 127 -11.26 -1.61 6.80
N VAL A 128 -9.95 -1.54 7.06
CA VAL A 128 -9.12 -0.38 6.68
C VAL A 128 -9.12 -0.21 5.16
N LEU A 129 -8.81 -1.27 4.39
CA LEU A 129 -8.78 -1.20 2.92
C LEU A 129 -10.11 -0.75 2.31
N LYS A 130 -11.23 -1.25 2.84
CA LYS A 130 -12.57 -0.92 2.29
C LYS A 130 -13.08 0.45 2.67
N LYS A 131 -12.62 1.03 3.79
CA LYS A 131 -13.18 2.26 4.36
C LYS A 131 -12.22 3.44 4.36
N ALA A 132 -10.97 3.26 3.96
CA ALA A 132 -10.03 4.35 3.84
C ALA A 132 -10.49 5.35 2.77
N ALA A 133 -10.37 6.65 3.08
CA ALA A 133 -10.70 7.74 2.15
C ALA A 133 -9.56 8.03 1.16
N CYS A 134 -8.39 7.43 1.37
CA CYS A 134 -7.20 7.58 0.53
C CYS A 134 -6.59 6.21 0.21
N PRO A 135 -5.64 6.13 -0.74
CA PRO A 135 -4.91 4.91 -1.05
C PRO A 135 -4.23 4.29 0.17
N VAL A 136 -4.21 2.96 0.22
CA VAL A 136 -3.53 2.19 1.27
C VAL A 136 -2.47 1.30 0.63
N ILE A 137 -1.22 1.49 1.03
CA ILE A 137 -0.12 0.60 0.63
C ILE A 137 0.08 -0.47 1.70
N LEU A 138 -0.09 -1.71 1.30
CA LEU A 138 0.25 -2.88 2.10
C LEU A 138 1.75 -3.14 1.97
N VAL A 139 2.50 -2.87 3.03
CA VAL A 139 3.96 -3.03 3.03
C VAL A 139 4.33 -4.44 3.46
N ARG A 140 5.09 -5.13 2.62
CA ARG A 140 5.61 -6.48 2.88
C ARG A 140 7.07 -6.44 3.32
N PRO A 141 7.51 -7.38 4.17
CA PRO A 141 8.92 -7.55 4.46
C PRO A 141 9.73 -7.86 3.19
N GLY A 142 10.94 -7.29 3.09
CA GLY A 142 11.83 -7.52 1.94
C GLY A 142 11.42 -6.80 0.65
N ALA A 143 10.51 -5.83 0.74
CA ALA A 143 10.17 -4.99 -0.41
C ALA A 143 11.39 -4.16 -0.84
N ALA A 144 11.65 -4.11 -2.16
CA ALA A 144 12.76 -3.35 -2.73
C ALA A 144 12.74 -1.87 -2.31
N GLU A 145 13.90 -1.31 -2.00
CA GLU A 145 14.02 0.12 -1.68
C GLU A 145 13.61 0.97 -2.87
N GLN A 146 14.24 0.74 -4.02
CA GLN A 146 13.89 1.36 -5.29
C GLN A 146 12.89 0.49 -6.04
N ARG A 147 11.78 1.08 -6.46
CA ARG A 147 10.80 0.43 -7.32
C ARG A 147 11.21 0.64 -8.77
N LYS A 148 11.37 -0.45 -9.52
CA LYS A 148 11.74 -0.43 -10.95
C LYS A 148 10.58 -0.82 -11.83
N THR A 149 9.66 -1.65 -11.33
CA THR A 149 8.53 -2.17 -12.10
C THR A 149 7.24 -2.03 -11.29
N ILE A 150 6.30 -1.30 -11.85
CA ILE A 150 4.96 -1.06 -11.29
C ILE A 150 3.93 -1.73 -12.18
N LEU A 151 3.03 -2.50 -11.59
CA LEU A 151 1.92 -3.15 -12.27
C LEU A 151 0.59 -2.54 -11.83
N ALA A 152 -0.16 -1.95 -12.75
CA ALA A 152 -1.50 -1.44 -12.54
C ALA A 152 -2.55 -2.45 -13.04
N ALA A 153 -3.43 -2.91 -12.16
CA ALA A 153 -4.52 -3.83 -12.52
C ALA A 153 -5.79 -3.03 -12.77
N VAL A 154 -6.31 -3.11 -14.00
CA VAL A 154 -7.52 -2.40 -14.44
C VAL A 154 -8.58 -3.38 -14.95
N ASN A 155 -9.83 -2.94 -15.00
CA ASN A 155 -10.92 -3.62 -15.67
C ASN A 155 -11.41 -2.76 -16.83
N PHE A 156 -10.79 -2.93 -18.00
CA PHE A 156 -11.12 -2.15 -19.20
C PHE A 156 -12.50 -2.46 -19.76
N GLN A 157 -13.06 -3.65 -19.49
CA GLN A 157 -14.41 -4.04 -19.87
C GLN A 157 -15.49 -3.37 -19.01
N ALA A 158 -15.10 -2.61 -17.99
CA ALA A 158 -16.06 -1.96 -17.10
C ALA A 158 -16.96 -0.98 -17.85
N ILE A 159 -18.26 -1.16 -17.69
CA ILE A 159 -19.29 -0.30 -18.29
C ILE A 159 -19.67 0.84 -17.33
N GLY A 160 -19.66 0.55 -16.01
CA GLY A 160 -20.09 1.48 -14.97
C GLY A 160 -19.16 2.68 -14.79
N THR A 161 -19.74 3.86 -14.59
CA THR A 161 -18.98 5.11 -14.40
C THR A 161 -18.00 5.06 -13.23
N GLN A 162 -18.39 4.45 -12.10
CA GLN A 162 -17.52 4.29 -10.94
C GLN A 162 -16.28 3.45 -11.24
N GLN A 163 -16.44 2.34 -11.97
CA GLN A 163 -15.31 1.51 -12.36
C GLN A 163 -14.39 2.20 -13.37
N LYS A 164 -14.95 2.96 -14.31
CA LYS A 164 -14.15 3.77 -15.25
C LYS A 164 -13.34 4.82 -14.50
N LEU A 165 -13.94 5.49 -13.52
CA LEU A 165 -13.24 6.44 -12.66
C LEU A 165 -12.15 5.76 -11.85
N LEU A 166 -12.43 4.57 -11.30
CA LEU A 166 -11.43 3.77 -10.57
C LEU A 166 -10.24 3.40 -11.47
N ASN A 167 -10.49 2.93 -12.70
CA ASN A 167 -9.43 2.65 -13.68
C ASN A 167 -8.58 3.90 -13.96
N ALA A 168 -9.23 5.05 -14.18
CA ALA A 168 -8.53 6.31 -14.44
C ALA A 168 -7.64 6.70 -13.25
N ASN A 169 -8.13 6.55 -12.01
CA ASN A 169 -7.35 6.80 -10.80
C ASN A 169 -6.17 5.84 -10.65
N ILE A 170 -6.37 4.54 -10.91
CA ILE A 170 -5.30 3.53 -10.88
C ILE A 170 -4.19 3.91 -11.88
N LEU A 171 -4.56 4.26 -13.11
CA LEU A 171 -3.61 4.64 -14.14
C LEU A 171 -2.88 5.95 -13.80
N ALA A 172 -3.60 6.96 -13.29
CA ALA A 172 -3.03 8.23 -12.87
C ALA A 172 -2.00 8.03 -11.73
N HIS A 173 -2.36 7.28 -10.70
CA HIS A 173 -1.43 6.94 -9.61
C HIS A 173 -0.25 6.10 -10.11
N GLY A 174 -0.47 5.16 -11.03
CA GLY A 174 0.59 4.35 -11.63
C GLY A 174 1.61 5.20 -12.36
N LYS A 175 1.15 6.14 -13.20
CA LYS A 175 2.01 7.09 -13.93
C LYS A 175 2.80 7.98 -12.97
N TRP A 176 2.11 8.60 -12.03
CA TRP A 176 2.75 9.45 -11.03
C TRP A 176 3.82 8.72 -10.22
N LEU A 177 3.55 7.49 -9.80
CA LEU A 177 4.55 6.66 -9.11
C LEU A 177 5.71 6.28 -10.02
N ALA A 178 5.44 5.91 -11.28
CA ALA A 178 6.48 5.56 -12.24
C ALA A 178 7.43 6.74 -12.50
N GLU A 179 6.89 7.94 -12.67
CA GLU A 179 7.68 9.17 -12.83
C GLU A 179 8.55 9.45 -11.60
N ASN A 180 7.97 9.38 -10.39
CA ASN A 180 8.71 9.66 -9.15
C ASN A 180 9.82 8.65 -8.84
N TYR A 181 9.64 7.39 -9.21
CA TYR A 181 10.65 6.34 -8.97
C TYR A 181 11.58 6.09 -10.17
N GLY A 182 11.31 6.70 -11.32
CA GLY A 182 11.99 6.33 -12.56
C GLY A 182 11.71 4.87 -12.94
N ALA A 183 10.49 4.39 -12.72
CA ALA A 183 10.08 3.00 -12.87
C ALA A 183 9.30 2.76 -14.17
N ASP A 184 9.35 1.53 -14.67
CA ASP A 184 8.51 1.09 -15.77
C ASP A 184 7.09 0.78 -15.28
N LEU A 185 6.08 1.44 -15.89
CA LEU A 185 4.68 1.13 -15.65
C LEU A 185 4.18 0.08 -16.62
N HIS A 186 3.59 -0.98 -16.08
CA HIS A 186 2.87 -2.02 -16.81
C HIS A 186 1.40 -2.02 -16.40
N VAL A 187 0.53 -2.44 -17.31
CA VAL A 187 -0.90 -2.58 -17.06
C VAL A 187 -1.33 -4.02 -17.31
N VAL A 188 -2.11 -4.59 -16.41
CA VAL A 188 -2.75 -5.89 -16.60
C VAL A 188 -4.26 -5.74 -16.59
N ASN A 189 -4.92 -6.41 -17.54
CA ASN A 189 -6.36 -6.59 -17.61
C ASN A 189 -6.67 -8.08 -17.81
N ALA A 190 -7.39 -8.66 -16.87
CA ALA A 190 -7.88 -10.04 -16.98
C ALA A 190 -9.19 -10.10 -17.77
N TYR A 191 -9.43 -11.21 -18.48
CA TYR A 191 -10.70 -11.52 -19.11
C TYR A 191 -11.00 -13.02 -19.02
N ILE A 192 -12.28 -13.41 -18.95
CA ILE A 192 -12.67 -14.81 -18.77
C ILE A 192 -12.91 -15.50 -20.10
N ASP A 193 -13.60 -14.85 -21.02
CA ASP A 193 -13.98 -15.42 -22.30
C ASP A 193 -13.68 -14.48 -23.47
N SER A 194 -13.71 -15.02 -24.68
CA SER A 194 -13.36 -14.29 -25.91
C SER A 194 -14.33 -13.16 -26.25
N MET A 195 -15.57 -13.22 -25.78
CA MET A 195 -16.56 -12.15 -26.01
C MET A 195 -16.23 -10.89 -25.21
N HIS A 196 -15.49 -11.05 -24.11
CA HIS A 196 -15.03 -9.98 -23.22
C HIS A 196 -13.54 -9.66 -23.42
N TYR A 197 -12.95 -10.05 -24.55
CA TYR A 197 -11.56 -9.72 -24.84
C TYR A 197 -11.39 -8.20 -24.99
N PRO A 198 -10.58 -7.56 -24.14
CA PRO A 198 -10.34 -6.13 -24.26
C PRO A 198 -9.37 -5.87 -25.41
N ASP A 199 -9.66 -4.86 -26.21
CA ASP A 199 -8.76 -4.42 -27.28
C ASP A 199 -7.48 -3.85 -26.68
N ARG A 200 -6.39 -4.57 -26.88
CA ARG A 200 -5.06 -4.19 -26.37
C ARG A 200 -4.59 -2.85 -26.92
N GLY A 201 -4.91 -2.54 -28.17
CA GLY A 201 -4.53 -1.28 -28.79
C GLY A 201 -5.25 -0.09 -28.18
N ASN A 202 -6.55 -0.23 -27.93
CA ASN A 202 -7.34 0.79 -27.24
C ASN A 202 -6.89 0.98 -25.79
N LEU A 203 -6.62 -0.13 -25.08
CA LEU A 203 -6.10 -0.05 -23.73
C LEU A 203 -4.72 0.63 -23.67
N ALA A 204 -3.84 0.38 -24.64
CA ALA A 204 -2.55 1.04 -24.75
C ALA A 204 -2.69 2.57 -24.97
N LYS A 205 -3.62 2.97 -25.83
CA LYS A 205 -3.94 4.40 -26.06
C LYS A 205 -4.50 5.07 -24.82
N GLU A 206 -5.46 4.43 -24.16
CA GLU A 206 -6.09 4.96 -22.92
C GLU A 206 -5.09 5.06 -21.78
N ALA A 207 -4.28 4.02 -21.60
CA ALA A 207 -3.20 4.03 -20.63
C ALA A 207 -2.07 5.00 -20.99
N GLY A 208 -1.95 5.41 -22.26
CA GLY A 208 -0.83 6.21 -22.76
C GLY A 208 0.52 5.49 -22.61
N LEU A 209 0.51 4.17 -22.83
CA LEU A 209 1.68 3.30 -22.68
C LEU A 209 1.98 2.51 -23.95
N PRO A 210 3.24 2.12 -24.18
CA PRO A 210 3.59 1.20 -25.27
C PRO A 210 2.85 -0.13 -25.14
N SER A 211 2.45 -0.72 -26.27
CA SER A 211 1.74 -2.01 -26.27
C SER A 211 2.49 -3.14 -25.57
N LYS A 212 3.82 -3.10 -25.52
CA LYS A 212 4.65 -4.08 -24.79
C LYS A 212 4.39 -4.07 -23.29
N ASN A 213 3.94 -2.93 -22.74
CA ASN A 213 3.65 -2.75 -21.32
C ASN A 213 2.19 -3.11 -20.97
N ILE A 214 1.38 -3.53 -21.95
CA ILE A 214 -0.02 -3.90 -21.76
C ILE A 214 -0.15 -5.43 -21.78
N HIS A 215 -0.67 -5.98 -20.70
CA HIS A 215 -0.86 -7.42 -20.51
C HIS A 215 -2.36 -7.74 -20.47
N VAL A 216 -2.86 -8.37 -21.54
CA VAL A 216 -4.23 -8.88 -21.61
C VAL A 216 -4.17 -10.37 -21.35
N VAL A 217 -4.71 -10.82 -20.21
CA VAL A 217 -4.52 -12.18 -19.70
C VAL A 217 -5.86 -12.88 -19.53
N LYS A 218 -6.00 -14.09 -20.11
CA LYS A 218 -7.16 -14.93 -19.89
C LYS A 218 -7.07 -15.62 -18.53
N GLY A 219 -8.09 -15.48 -17.70
CA GLY A 219 -8.18 -16.11 -16.37
C GLY A 219 -8.91 -15.26 -15.36
N TYR A 220 -9.00 -15.77 -14.14
CA TYR A 220 -9.54 -15.00 -13.02
C TYR A 220 -8.60 -13.84 -12.64
N THR A 221 -9.19 -12.74 -12.20
CA THR A 221 -8.45 -11.49 -11.97
C THR A 221 -7.30 -11.65 -10.98
N ASP A 222 -7.52 -12.36 -9.88
CA ASP A 222 -6.52 -12.60 -8.84
C ASP A 222 -5.32 -13.41 -9.36
N GLU A 223 -5.57 -14.48 -10.10
CA GLU A 223 -4.53 -15.31 -10.72
C GLU A 223 -3.77 -14.53 -11.82
N ALA A 224 -4.49 -13.87 -12.72
CA ALA A 224 -3.89 -13.10 -13.80
C ALA A 224 -3.00 -11.96 -13.29
N VAL A 225 -3.43 -11.25 -12.24
CA VAL A 225 -2.63 -10.21 -11.60
C VAL A 225 -1.41 -10.81 -10.90
N ALA A 226 -1.59 -11.88 -10.13
CA ALA A 226 -0.50 -12.52 -9.38
C ALA A 226 0.59 -13.08 -10.33
N ASP A 227 0.18 -13.78 -11.39
CA ASP A 227 1.09 -14.36 -12.37
C ASP A 227 1.84 -13.30 -13.18
N THR A 228 1.12 -12.23 -13.59
CA THR A 228 1.75 -11.11 -14.30
C THR A 228 2.75 -10.38 -13.40
N ALA A 229 2.38 -10.12 -12.14
CA ALA A 229 3.28 -9.50 -11.16
C ALA A 229 4.54 -10.34 -10.94
N LYS A 230 4.38 -11.67 -10.82
CA LYS A 230 5.52 -12.60 -10.68
C LYS A 230 6.40 -12.63 -11.94
N LYS A 231 5.80 -12.71 -13.13
CA LYS A 231 6.50 -12.73 -14.43
C LYS A 231 7.33 -11.47 -14.64
N LEU A 232 6.81 -10.32 -14.26
CA LEU A 232 7.47 -9.02 -14.38
C LEU A 232 8.42 -8.73 -13.21
N SER A 233 8.41 -9.55 -12.16
CA SER A 233 9.07 -9.24 -10.88
C SER A 233 8.65 -7.85 -10.36
N ALA A 234 7.34 -7.57 -10.40
CA ALA A 234 6.80 -6.26 -10.06
C ALA A 234 7.06 -5.91 -8.59
N ASP A 235 7.64 -4.73 -8.36
CA ASP A 235 7.94 -4.21 -7.02
C ASP A 235 6.71 -3.61 -6.34
N LEU A 236 5.72 -3.20 -7.14
CA LEU A 236 4.45 -2.65 -6.66
C LEU A 236 3.31 -3.09 -7.57
N VAL A 237 2.20 -3.50 -6.96
CA VAL A 237 0.93 -3.73 -7.65
C VAL A 237 -0.08 -2.70 -7.18
N ILE A 238 -0.74 -2.02 -8.12
CA ILE A 238 -1.82 -1.06 -7.86
C ILE A 238 -3.12 -1.70 -8.33
N MET A 239 -4.10 -1.75 -7.45
CA MET A 239 -5.43 -2.28 -7.76
C MET A 239 -6.50 -1.50 -6.99
N GLY A 240 -7.71 -1.52 -7.52
CA GLY A 240 -8.85 -0.90 -6.88
C GLY A 240 -9.55 -1.84 -5.91
N THR A 241 -10.23 -1.25 -4.93
CA THR A 241 -11.24 -1.89 -4.08
C THR A 241 -12.59 -1.26 -4.38
N LEU A 242 -13.61 -2.07 -4.61
CA LEU A 242 -15.00 -1.65 -4.78
C LEU A 242 -15.83 -2.13 -3.59
#